data_fe05bb0948af4dcb77a7b1fe80d1e1ae
#
_entry.id   fe05bb0948af4dcb77a7b1fe80d1e1ae
#
_cell.length_a   1.000
_cell.length_b   1.000
_cell.length_c   1.000
_cell.angle_alpha   90.00
_cell.angle_beta   90.00
_cell.angle_gamma   90.00
#
_symmetry.space_group_name_H-M   'P 1'
#
loop_
_entity.id
_entity.type
_entity.pdbx_description
1 polymer ?
#
loop_
_entity_poly.entity_id
_entity_poly.type
_entity_poly.pdbx_seq_one_letter_code
_entity_poly.pdbx_strand_id
1 'polypeptide(L)'
;MDSIWTKSVDLPSFPQLQGDKKTDILIVGGGMAGILCAYFLQKQGIDYVLVEGRTICSGVTKNTTAKITSQHGLIYHKLVKNMGIEKTGMYLKANQEALQTYEELCQKIECNFERKPSYVYSLDDPWKIEQELSALDE
;
A
#
# COMPACT_ATOMS: atom_id res chain seq x y z
N MET A 1 -12.66 19.37 1.80
CA MET A 1 -13.61 18.22 1.80
C MET A 1 -13.03 17.17 2.72
N ASP A 2 -13.78 16.73 3.71
CA ASP A 2 -13.30 15.72 4.65
C ASP A 2 -13.43 14.34 4.02
N SER A 3 -12.38 13.54 4.14
CA SER A 3 -12.40 12.14 3.72
C SER A 3 -13.23 11.30 4.69
N ILE A 4 -13.85 10.23 4.22
CA ILE A 4 -14.54 9.25 5.08
C ILE A 4 -13.59 8.69 6.14
N TRP A 5 -12.32 8.51 5.80
CA TRP A 5 -11.28 7.99 6.70
C TRP A 5 -10.98 8.91 7.88
N THR A 6 -11.15 10.22 7.70
CA THR A 6 -10.96 11.20 8.80
C THR A 6 -12.16 11.33 9.72
N LYS A 7 -13.32 10.77 9.33
CA LYS A 7 -14.55 10.78 10.13
C LYS A 7 -14.79 9.46 10.86
N SER A 8 -14.16 8.39 10.43
CA SER A 8 -14.39 7.05 10.98
C SER A 8 -13.38 6.65 12.05
N VAL A 9 -12.26 7.37 12.19
CA VAL A 9 -11.19 7.01 13.13
C VAL A 9 -10.61 8.26 13.77
N ASP A 10 -10.48 8.26 15.09
CA ASP A 10 -9.70 9.24 15.83
C ASP A 10 -8.22 8.84 15.79
N LEU A 11 -7.41 9.66 15.14
CA LEU A 11 -5.97 9.42 15.04
C LEU A 11 -5.27 9.87 16.32
N PRO A 12 -4.30 9.08 16.83
CA PRO A 12 -3.51 9.49 17.98
C PRO A 12 -2.67 10.73 17.63
N SER A 13 -2.50 11.60 18.61
CA SER A 13 -1.54 12.71 18.54
C SER A 13 -0.24 12.32 19.24
N PHE A 14 0.86 12.78 18.69
CA PHE A 14 2.18 12.54 19.24
C PHE A 14 2.84 13.85 19.65
N PRO A 15 3.67 13.86 20.72
CA PRO A 15 4.37 15.06 21.13
C PRO A 15 5.39 15.50 20.09
N GLN A 16 5.66 16.79 20.04
CA GLN A 16 6.75 17.32 19.23
C GLN A 16 8.09 16.73 19.68
N LEU A 17 8.94 16.38 18.72
CA LEU A 17 10.28 15.90 19.00
C LEU A 17 11.06 16.94 19.83
N GLN A 18 11.62 16.51 20.95
CA GLN A 18 12.42 17.33 21.84
C GLN A 18 13.89 16.91 21.77
N GLY A 19 14.77 17.88 21.46
CA GLY A 19 16.21 17.67 21.38
C GLY A 19 16.67 16.65 20.36
N ASP A 20 17.91 16.25 20.44
CA ASP A 20 18.51 15.27 19.56
C ASP A 20 18.14 13.85 19.99
N LYS A 21 17.86 12.99 19.02
CA LYS A 21 17.61 11.55 19.22
C LYS A 21 18.60 10.75 18.40
N LYS A 22 19.11 9.68 18.99
CA LYS A 22 19.91 8.67 18.31
C LYS A 22 19.06 7.43 18.13
N THR A 23 19.06 6.86 16.94
CA THR A 23 18.31 5.64 16.58
C THR A 23 19.04 4.91 15.48
N ASP A 24 18.81 3.62 15.35
CA ASP A 24 19.35 2.82 14.27
C ASP A 24 18.66 3.12 12.93
N ILE A 25 17.33 3.35 12.97
CA ILE A 25 16.53 3.63 11.78
C ILE A 25 15.66 4.87 12.02
N LEU A 26 15.75 5.83 11.09
CA LEU A 26 14.86 6.99 11.03
C LEU A 26 13.86 6.82 9.89
N ILE A 27 12.57 6.86 10.21
CA ILE A 27 11.48 6.89 9.25
C ILE A 27 10.97 8.33 9.16
N VAL A 28 11.02 8.91 7.97
CA VAL A 28 10.53 10.26 7.72
C VAL A 28 9.20 10.20 6.98
N GLY A 29 8.13 10.60 7.66
CA GLY A 29 6.76 10.62 7.16
C GLY A 29 5.86 9.56 7.79
N GLY A 30 4.77 10.01 8.42
CA GLY A 30 3.74 9.19 9.08
C GLY A 30 2.57 8.84 8.17
N GLY A 31 2.80 8.64 6.88
CA GLY A 31 1.82 8.09 5.95
C GLY A 31 1.75 6.55 6.02
N MET A 32 0.95 5.93 5.16
CA MET A 32 0.76 4.48 5.11
C MET A 32 2.10 3.72 5.05
N ALA A 33 3.00 4.12 4.16
CA ALA A 33 4.29 3.45 3.99
C ALA A 33 5.16 3.54 5.26
N GLY A 34 5.25 4.73 5.88
CA GLY A 34 6.05 4.91 7.10
C GLY A 34 5.48 4.15 8.29
N ILE A 35 4.16 4.14 8.45
CA ILE A 35 3.49 3.41 9.55
C ILE A 35 3.67 1.89 9.37
N LEU A 36 3.52 1.35 8.16
CA LEU A 36 3.76 -0.06 7.90
C LEU A 36 5.23 -0.44 8.10
N CYS A 37 6.17 0.41 7.67
CA CYS A 37 7.58 0.22 7.94
C CYS A 37 7.85 0.16 9.45
N ALA A 38 7.34 1.11 10.23
CA ALA A 38 7.44 1.13 11.68
C ALA A 38 6.85 -0.14 12.32
N TYR A 39 5.67 -0.57 11.86
CA TYR A 39 5.02 -1.79 12.33
C TYR A 39 5.91 -3.03 12.13
N PHE A 40 6.51 -3.19 10.94
CA PHE A 40 7.36 -4.34 10.67
C PHE A 40 8.68 -4.30 11.43
N LEU A 41 9.30 -3.12 11.60
CA LEU A 41 10.49 -2.96 12.41
C LEU A 41 10.21 -3.29 13.88
N GLN A 42 9.10 -2.79 14.43
CA GLN A 42 8.68 -3.11 15.79
C GLN A 42 8.43 -4.62 15.98
N LYS A 43 7.80 -5.27 14.99
CA LYS A 43 7.56 -6.71 15.01
C LYS A 43 8.87 -7.53 15.02
N GLN A 44 9.95 -6.99 14.45
CA GLN A 44 11.29 -7.58 14.44
C GLN A 44 12.15 -7.17 15.64
N GLY A 45 11.65 -6.33 16.54
CA GLY A 45 12.40 -5.80 17.67
C GLY A 45 13.54 -4.84 17.29
N ILE A 46 13.44 -4.22 16.10
CA ILE A 46 14.43 -3.27 15.60
C ILE A 46 14.06 -1.86 16.10
N ASP A 47 15.05 -1.15 16.66
CA ASP A 47 14.85 0.22 17.15
C ASP A 47 14.68 1.20 16.00
N TYR A 48 13.69 2.08 16.13
CA TYR A 48 13.40 3.11 15.13
C TYR A 48 12.77 4.36 15.76
N VAL A 49 12.91 5.48 15.06
CA VAL A 49 12.14 6.69 15.30
C VAL A 49 11.37 7.04 14.04
N LEU A 50 10.07 7.27 14.16
CA LEU A 50 9.24 7.81 13.09
C LEU A 50 8.93 9.28 13.39
N VAL A 51 9.20 10.14 12.43
CA VAL A 51 8.88 11.58 12.50
C VAL A 51 7.90 11.98 11.40
N GLU A 52 6.94 12.82 11.75
CA GLU A 52 5.95 13.40 10.83
C GLU A 52 5.89 14.91 11.03
N GLY A 53 5.92 15.67 9.96
CA GLY A 53 5.94 17.14 10.01
C GLY A 53 4.60 17.77 10.38
N ARG A 54 3.50 17.00 10.35
CA ARG A 54 2.14 17.47 10.64
C ARG A 54 1.41 16.45 11.51
N THR A 55 0.40 15.80 10.95
CA THR A 55 -0.38 14.73 11.59
C THR A 55 -0.22 13.46 10.76
N ILE A 56 -0.06 12.33 11.42
CA ILE A 56 0.00 11.03 10.73
C ILE A 56 -1.23 10.85 9.82
N CYS A 57 -1.05 10.15 8.72
CA CYS A 57 -2.09 9.87 7.73
C CYS A 57 -2.79 11.10 7.12
N SER A 58 -2.35 12.34 7.40
CA SER A 58 -3.02 13.57 6.93
C SER A 58 -2.80 13.90 5.45
N GLY A 59 -1.87 13.23 4.79
CA GLY A 59 -1.53 13.43 3.38
C GLY A 59 -2.40 12.60 2.43
N VAL A 60 -1.76 11.95 1.46
CA VAL A 60 -2.42 11.11 0.44
C VAL A 60 -3.16 9.93 1.07
N THR A 61 -2.68 9.40 2.19
CA THR A 61 -3.28 8.24 2.88
C THR A 61 -4.77 8.42 3.17
N LYS A 62 -5.18 9.59 3.64
CA LYS A 62 -6.62 9.88 3.90
C LYS A 62 -7.47 10.05 2.65
N ASN A 63 -6.85 10.15 1.49
CA ASN A 63 -7.52 10.43 0.21
C ASN A 63 -7.52 9.22 -0.73
N THR A 64 -7.15 8.04 -0.23
CA THR A 64 -7.20 6.81 -1.03
C THR A 64 -8.63 6.30 -1.18
N THR A 65 -8.87 5.51 -2.21
CA THR A 65 -10.13 4.77 -2.38
C THR A 65 -10.18 3.48 -1.56
N ALA A 66 -9.11 3.18 -0.79
CA ALA A 66 -8.92 1.95 -0.01
C ALA A 66 -9.05 0.65 -0.83
N LYS A 67 -8.90 0.72 -2.13
CA LYS A 67 -8.86 -0.46 -2.99
C LYS A 67 -7.49 -1.12 -2.88
N ILE A 68 -7.46 -2.34 -2.36
CA ILE A 68 -6.26 -3.16 -2.22
C ILE A 68 -6.29 -4.19 -3.34
N THR A 69 -5.34 -4.13 -4.28
CA THR A 69 -5.33 -4.97 -5.48
C THR A 69 -3.90 -5.12 -6.02
N SER A 70 -3.60 -6.23 -6.67
CA SER A 70 -2.41 -6.40 -7.48
C SER A 70 -2.60 -5.98 -8.95
N GLN A 71 -3.86 -5.74 -9.36
CA GLN A 71 -4.20 -5.29 -10.70
C GLN A 71 -4.42 -3.77 -10.73
N HIS A 72 -3.40 -3.02 -11.14
CA HIS A 72 -3.42 -1.57 -11.23
C HIS A 72 -3.68 -1.09 -12.67
N GLY A 73 -4.84 -1.43 -13.23
CA GLY A 73 -5.15 -1.27 -14.66
C GLY A 73 -4.39 -2.29 -15.51
N LEU A 74 -4.12 -1.97 -16.76
CA LEU A 74 -3.43 -2.83 -17.72
C LEU A 74 -1.91 -2.58 -17.64
N ILE A 75 -1.24 -3.14 -16.63
CA ILE A 75 0.17 -2.87 -16.36
C ILE A 75 1.11 -4.02 -16.70
N TYR A 76 0.65 -5.29 -16.62
CA TYR A 76 1.53 -6.45 -16.74
C TYR A 76 2.14 -6.58 -18.12
N HIS A 77 1.36 -6.36 -19.18
CA HIS A 77 1.92 -6.29 -20.53
C HIS A 77 3.07 -5.27 -20.64
N LYS A 78 2.91 -4.09 -20.05
CA LYS A 78 3.95 -3.06 -20.04
C LYS A 78 5.16 -3.44 -19.21
N LEU A 79 4.94 -4.11 -18.07
CA LEU A 79 6.01 -4.57 -17.19
C LEU A 79 6.84 -5.66 -17.89
N VAL A 80 6.20 -6.65 -18.51
CA VAL A 80 6.87 -7.70 -19.29
C VAL A 80 7.72 -7.07 -20.41
N LYS A 81 7.13 -6.15 -21.16
CA LYS A 81 7.83 -5.46 -22.25
C LYS A 81 9.06 -4.65 -21.79
N ASN A 82 8.97 -4.00 -20.61
CA ASN A 82 9.99 -3.06 -20.15
C ASN A 82 11.08 -3.72 -19.29
N MET A 83 10.75 -4.76 -18.53
CA MET A 83 11.67 -5.35 -17.57
C MET A 83 11.80 -6.89 -17.67
N GLY A 84 11.03 -7.51 -18.57
CA GLY A 84 11.01 -8.96 -18.80
C GLY A 84 10.14 -9.73 -17.80
N ILE A 85 9.86 -10.98 -18.12
CA ILE A 85 8.95 -11.87 -17.38
C ILE A 85 9.40 -12.08 -15.94
N GLU A 86 10.68 -12.38 -15.72
CA GLU A 86 11.23 -12.67 -14.40
C GLU A 86 10.96 -11.53 -13.39
N LYS A 87 11.32 -10.30 -13.75
CA LYS A 87 11.10 -9.12 -12.89
C LYS A 87 9.62 -8.79 -12.71
N THR A 88 8.83 -9.03 -13.75
CA THR A 88 7.36 -8.86 -13.68
C THR A 88 6.76 -9.87 -12.72
N GLY A 89 7.19 -11.13 -12.76
CA GLY A 89 6.79 -12.15 -11.80
C GLY A 89 7.17 -11.81 -10.36
N MET A 90 8.37 -11.26 -10.13
CA MET A 90 8.77 -10.76 -8.81
C MET A 90 7.85 -9.62 -8.33
N TYR A 91 7.49 -8.69 -9.20
CA TYR A 91 6.55 -7.61 -8.89
C TYR A 91 5.17 -8.16 -8.53
N LEU A 92 4.62 -9.07 -9.33
CA LEU A 92 3.34 -9.72 -9.06
C LEU A 92 3.36 -10.44 -7.70
N LYS A 93 4.39 -11.25 -7.45
CA LYS A 93 4.55 -11.97 -6.20
C LYS A 93 4.57 -11.03 -4.99
N ALA A 94 5.37 -9.96 -5.04
CA ALA A 94 5.43 -8.98 -3.96
C ALA A 94 4.07 -8.31 -3.70
N ASN A 95 3.28 -8.01 -4.74
CA ASN A 95 1.93 -7.47 -4.57
C ASN A 95 0.96 -8.49 -3.98
N GLN A 96 1.04 -9.75 -4.37
CA GLN A 96 0.20 -10.82 -3.81
C GLN A 96 0.50 -11.06 -2.32
N GLU A 97 1.78 -11.08 -1.95
CA GLU A 97 2.21 -11.17 -0.54
C GLU A 97 1.71 -9.95 0.28
N ALA A 98 1.76 -8.75 -0.30
CA ALA A 98 1.22 -7.55 0.32
C ALA A 98 -0.30 -7.63 0.52
N LEU A 99 -1.06 -8.12 -0.47
CA LEU A 99 -2.50 -8.35 -0.36
C LEU A 99 -2.84 -9.27 0.81
N GLN A 100 -2.14 -10.40 0.90
CA GLN A 100 -2.32 -11.36 1.99
C GLN A 100 -2.01 -10.71 3.34
N THR A 101 -0.92 -9.95 3.43
CA THR A 101 -0.53 -9.25 4.65
C THR A 101 -1.59 -8.22 5.08
N TYR A 102 -2.14 -7.46 4.14
CA TYR A 102 -3.24 -6.53 4.43
C TYR A 102 -4.46 -7.26 4.97
N GLU A 103 -4.85 -8.37 4.36
CA GLU A 103 -5.97 -9.17 4.83
C GLU A 103 -5.75 -9.67 6.27
N GLU A 104 -4.57 -10.22 6.56
CA GLU A 104 -4.21 -10.67 7.91
C GLU A 104 -4.23 -9.54 8.95
N LEU A 105 -3.83 -8.32 8.58
CA LEU A 105 -3.93 -7.16 9.44
C LEU A 105 -5.37 -6.74 9.65
N CYS A 106 -6.17 -6.68 8.59
CA CYS A 106 -7.58 -6.28 8.64
C CYS A 106 -8.45 -7.26 9.43
N GLN A 107 -8.10 -8.54 9.48
CA GLN A 107 -8.80 -9.52 10.33
C GLN A 107 -8.63 -9.27 11.83
N LYS A 108 -7.60 -8.51 12.23
CA LYS A 108 -7.27 -8.22 13.64
C LYS A 108 -7.86 -6.91 14.14
N ILE A 109 -8.46 -6.13 13.26
CA ILE A 109 -9.01 -4.80 13.55
C ILE A 109 -10.40 -4.66 12.93
N GLU A 110 -11.26 -3.90 13.57
CA GLU A 110 -12.58 -3.58 13.02
C GLU A 110 -12.43 -2.46 11.97
N CYS A 111 -12.39 -2.81 10.69
CA CYS A 111 -12.15 -1.87 9.59
C CYS A 111 -13.04 -2.09 8.36
N ASN A 112 -14.12 -2.86 8.50
CA ASN A 112 -15.06 -3.18 7.41
C ASN A 112 -14.34 -3.71 6.14
N PHE A 113 -13.34 -4.56 6.33
CA PHE A 113 -12.65 -5.20 5.22
C PHE A 113 -13.57 -6.18 4.50
N GLU A 114 -13.67 -6.06 3.17
CA GLU A 114 -14.46 -6.93 2.33
C GLU A 114 -13.67 -7.42 1.12
N ARG A 115 -13.78 -8.70 0.79
CA ARG A 115 -13.31 -9.23 -0.49
C ARG A 115 -14.37 -8.99 -1.56
N LYS A 116 -13.98 -8.31 -2.63
CA LYS A 116 -14.83 -8.04 -3.80
C LYS A 116 -14.06 -8.39 -5.08
N PRO A 117 -14.74 -8.88 -6.11
CA PRO A 117 -14.12 -9.04 -7.43
C PRO A 117 -13.73 -7.68 -7.99
N SER A 118 -12.55 -7.63 -8.63
CA SER A 118 -12.07 -6.45 -9.36
C SER A 118 -12.09 -6.75 -10.85
N TYR A 119 -12.62 -5.82 -11.63
CA TYR A 119 -12.76 -5.97 -13.07
C TYR A 119 -12.00 -4.86 -13.79
N VAL A 120 -11.36 -5.23 -14.87
CA VAL A 120 -10.85 -4.29 -15.87
C VAL A 120 -11.65 -4.53 -17.14
N TYR A 121 -12.13 -3.47 -17.75
CA TYR A 121 -12.90 -3.54 -18.97
C TYR A 121 -12.43 -2.47 -19.96
N SER A 122 -12.68 -2.70 -21.24
CA SER A 122 -12.48 -1.72 -22.30
C SER A 122 -13.67 -1.74 -23.23
N LEU A 123 -14.13 -0.56 -23.64
CA LEU A 123 -15.19 -0.39 -24.64
C LEU A 123 -14.61 -0.24 -26.04
N ASP A 124 -13.48 0.44 -26.15
CA ASP A 124 -12.93 0.87 -27.46
C ASP A 124 -11.75 0.00 -27.91
N ASP A 125 -10.97 -0.54 -26.97
CA ASP A 125 -9.73 -1.26 -27.24
C ASP A 125 -9.66 -2.64 -26.57
N PRO A 126 -10.49 -3.62 -26.96
CA PRO A 126 -10.50 -4.96 -26.35
C PRO A 126 -9.13 -5.68 -26.50
N TRP A 127 -8.38 -5.40 -27.55
CA TRP A 127 -7.06 -5.97 -27.77
C TRP A 127 -6.05 -5.65 -26.67
N LYS A 128 -6.21 -4.55 -25.95
CA LYS A 128 -5.37 -4.22 -24.78
C LYS A 128 -5.61 -5.19 -23.60
N ILE A 129 -6.84 -5.67 -23.46
CA ILE A 129 -7.17 -6.70 -22.47
C ILE A 129 -6.54 -8.04 -22.88
N GLU A 130 -6.60 -8.40 -24.16
CA GLU A 130 -5.97 -9.62 -24.68
C GLU A 130 -4.46 -9.62 -24.46
N GLN A 131 -3.79 -8.49 -24.71
CA GLN A 131 -2.36 -8.33 -24.42
C GLN A 131 -2.04 -8.47 -22.92
N GLU A 132 -2.88 -7.93 -22.05
CA GLU A 132 -2.71 -8.06 -20.61
C GLU A 132 -2.90 -9.50 -20.15
N LEU A 133 -3.94 -10.19 -20.65
CA LEU A 133 -4.18 -11.61 -20.37
C LEU A 133 -3.00 -12.46 -20.83
N SER A 134 -2.51 -12.27 -22.05
CA SER A 134 -1.33 -12.99 -22.55
C SER A 134 -0.10 -12.80 -21.63
N ALA A 135 0.10 -11.59 -21.11
CA ALA A 135 1.20 -11.32 -20.20
C ALA A 135 1.03 -11.91 -18.80
N LEU A 136 -0.19 -12.24 -18.41
CA LEU A 136 -0.49 -12.92 -17.14
C LEU A 136 -0.42 -14.45 -17.24
N ASP A 137 -0.50 -14.98 -18.47
CA ASP A 137 -0.38 -16.42 -18.76
C ASP A 137 1.07 -16.88 -18.91
N GLU A 138 2.04 -15.95 -19.07
CA GLU A 138 3.48 -16.19 -19.14
C GLU A 138 4.11 -16.36 -17.74
#